data_83ce5eb5af6be7099d511a35e6cc5375
#
_entry.id   83ce5eb5af6be7099d511a35e6cc5375
#
_cell.length_a   1.000
_cell.length_b   1.000
_cell.length_c   1.000
_cell.angle_alpha   90.00
_cell.angle_beta   90.00
_cell.angle_gamma   90.00
#
_symmetry.space_group_name_H-M   'P 1'
#
loop_
_entity.id
_entity.type
_entity.pdbx_description
1 polymer ?
#
loop_
_entity_poly.entity_id
_entity_poly.type
_entity_poly.pdbx_seq_one_letter_code
_entity_poly.pdbx_strand_id
1 'polypeptide(L)'
;MVVKGSVFKYGDNVDTDVIIPARYLNIADPKELATHAMEDIDTEFVKKVHPGDIIVATRNFGCGSSREHAPLVIKENGVSCVIASSFARIFYRNAINIGFPILECPEAAAAIQAGDTVAVDFGTGVITDETLGKTFQAAPFPAFIEEIIEGGGLLKSLKARGVAK
;
A
#
# COMPACT_ATOMS: atom_id res chain seq x y z
N MET A 1 5.18 -0.18 -14.90
CA MET A 1 4.39 -1.12 -14.06
C MET A 1 2.99 -0.56 -13.86
N VAL A 2 1.98 -1.34 -14.19
CA VAL A 2 0.57 -0.93 -14.10
C VAL A 2 -0.17 -1.97 -13.26
N VAL A 3 -1.01 -1.48 -12.33
CA VAL A 3 -1.88 -2.35 -11.52
C VAL A 3 -3.33 -1.90 -11.67
N LYS A 4 -4.26 -2.80 -11.39
CA LYS A 4 -5.70 -2.54 -11.45
C LYS A 4 -6.44 -3.40 -10.45
N GLY A 5 -7.40 -2.82 -9.74
CA GLY A 5 -8.21 -3.55 -8.77
C GLY A 5 -9.36 -2.73 -8.22
N SER A 6 -10.12 -3.36 -7.34
CA SER A 6 -11.20 -2.71 -6.61
C SER A 6 -10.67 -1.99 -5.37
N VAL A 7 -11.38 -0.94 -4.95
CA VAL A 7 -10.95 -0.06 -3.88
C VAL A 7 -11.59 -0.40 -2.53
N PHE A 8 -10.73 -0.47 -1.52
CA PHE A 8 -11.12 -0.37 -0.10
C PHE A 8 -10.81 1.05 0.36
N LYS A 9 -11.79 1.76 0.87
CA LYS A 9 -11.65 3.18 1.24
C LYS A 9 -11.64 3.36 2.75
N TYR A 10 -10.65 4.10 3.25
CA TYR A 10 -10.52 4.44 4.66
C TYR A 10 -10.29 5.95 4.83
N GLY A 11 -10.38 6.43 6.05
CA GLY A 11 -10.26 7.87 6.35
C GLY A 11 -8.86 8.30 6.79
N ASP A 12 -8.83 9.36 7.60
CA ASP A 12 -7.58 9.92 8.15
C ASP A 12 -7.00 9.04 9.24
N ASN A 13 -5.68 9.15 9.44
CA ASN A 13 -4.96 8.58 10.58
C ASN A 13 -5.19 7.08 10.77
N VAL A 14 -5.14 6.32 9.69
CA VAL A 14 -5.10 4.86 9.77
C VAL A 14 -3.71 4.50 10.30
N ASP A 15 -3.61 4.28 11.60
CA ASP A 15 -2.31 4.06 12.25
C ASP A 15 -1.86 2.60 12.17
N THR A 16 -0.59 2.36 12.45
CA THR A 16 0.02 1.04 12.35
C THR A 16 -0.60 0.02 13.30
N ASP A 17 -1.11 0.48 14.46
CA ASP A 17 -1.77 -0.40 15.42
C ASP A 17 -3.16 -0.85 14.94
N VAL A 18 -3.81 -0.03 14.11
CA VAL A 18 -5.06 -0.37 13.44
C VAL A 18 -4.81 -1.32 12.27
N ILE A 19 -3.71 -1.09 11.52
CA ILE A 19 -3.34 -1.95 10.38
C ILE A 19 -2.99 -3.35 10.86
N ILE A 20 -2.17 -3.45 11.91
CA ILE A 20 -1.85 -4.72 12.56
C ILE A 20 -1.65 -4.52 14.05
N PRO A 21 -2.63 -4.94 14.87
CA PRO A 21 -2.56 -4.74 16.32
C PRO A 21 -1.36 -5.43 16.97
N ALA A 22 -0.82 -4.78 18.01
CA ALA A 22 0.35 -5.26 18.74
C ALA A 22 0.16 -6.68 19.30
N ARG A 23 -1.07 -7.06 19.64
CA ARG A 23 -1.38 -8.39 20.19
C ARG A 23 -1.05 -9.54 19.24
N TYR A 24 -0.85 -9.26 17.95
CA TYR A 24 -0.54 -10.26 16.95
C TYR A 24 0.93 -10.30 16.53
N LEU A 25 1.76 -9.37 17.01
CA LEU A 25 3.13 -9.23 16.53
C LEU A 25 4.07 -10.38 16.94
N ASN A 26 3.63 -11.27 17.81
CA ASN A 26 4.35 -12.50 18.15
C ASN A 26 4.18 -13.60 17.09
N ILE A 27 3.30 -13.41 16.12
CA ILE A 27 3.14 -14.35 15.01
C ILE A 27 4.28 -14.14 14.02
N ALA A 28 5.10 -15.17 13.83
CA ALA A 28 6.30 -15.07 12.99
C ALA A 28 5.99 -15.21 11.49
N ASP A 29 5.00 -16.02 11.12
CA ASP A 29 4.65 -16.24 9.72
C ASP A 29 3.89 -15.03 9.15
N PRO A 30 4.45 -14.35 8.11
CA PRO A 30 3.78 -13.20 7.52
C PRO A 30 2.38 -13.50 6.98
N LYS A 31 2.15 -14.67 6.44
CA LYS A 31 0.83 -15.05 5.91
C LYS A 31 -0.20 -15.21 7.02
N GLU A 32 0.19 -15.81 8.12
CA GLU A 32 -0.68 -15.96 9.28
C GLU A 32 -0.94 -14.60 9.93
N LEU A 33 0.09 -13.77 10.08
CA LEU A 33 -0.04 -12.42 10.60
C LEU A 33 -1.00 -11.59 9.74
N ALA A 34 -0.93 -11.72 8.43
CA ALA A 34 -1.76 -11.00 7.48
C ALA A 34 -3.25 -11.32 7.62
N THR A 35 -3.63 -12.46 8.18
CA THR A 35 -5.04 -12.79 8.42
C THR A 35 -5.71 -11.87 9.43
N HIS A 36 -4.92 -11.12 10.19
CA HIS A 36 -5.39 -10.14 11.18
C HIS A 36 -5.28 -8.69 10.71
N ALA A 37 -4.91 -8.48 9.43
CA ALA A 37 -4.75 -7.12 8.89
C ALA A 37 -6.07 -6.35 8.94
N MET A 38 -6.01 -5.10 9.36
CA MET A 38 -7.15 -4.16 9.39
C MET A 38 -8.29 -4.58 10.33
N GLU A 39 -8.09 -5.60 11.16
CA GLU A 39 -9.14 -6.20 11.98
C GLU A 39 -9.85 -5.18 12.88
N ASP A 40 -9.12 -4.23 13.44
CA ASP A 40 -9.69 -3.23 14.36
C ASP A 40 -10.45 -2.10 13.67
N ILE A 41 -10.36 -2.00 12.34
CA ILE A 41 -11.07 -0.96 11.57
C ILE A 41 -12.06 -1.56 10.56
N ASP A 42 -11.78 -2.75 10.04
CA ASP A 42 -12.61 -3.39 9.02
C ASP A 42 -12.45 -4.91 9.07
N THR A 43 -13.33 -5.57 9.78
CA THR A 43 -13.30 -7.03 9.94
C THR A 43 -13.56 -7.77 8.63
N GLU A 44 -14.14 -7.10 7.63
CA GLU A 44 -14.46 -7.68 6.33
C GLU A 44 -13.29 -7.62 5.34
N PHE A 45 -12.26 -6.79 5.63
CA PHE A 45 -11.15 -6.58 4.70
C PHE A 45 -10.51 -7.90 4.27
N VAL A 46 -10.05 -8.71 5.23
CA VAL A 46 -9.34 -9.96 4.94
C VAL A 46 -10.23 -10.99 4.25
N LYS A 47 -11.54 -10.88 4.40
CA LYS A 47 -12.51 -11.78 3.77
C LYS A 47 -12.82 -11.40 2.33
N LYS A 48 -12.75 -10.12 2.00
CA LYS A 48 -13.19 -9.57 0.71
C LYS A 48 -12.05 -9.16 -0.22
N VAL A 49 -10.84 -8.99 0.32
CA VAL A 49 -9.70 -8.56 -0.50
C VAL A 49 -9.30 -9.65 -1.49
N HIS A 50 -9.00 -9.22 -2.72
CA HIS A 50 -8.49 -10.07 -3.78
C HIS A 50 -7.13 -9.55 -4.27
N PRO A 51 -6.28 -10.42 -4.81
CA PRO A 51 -5.01 -9.97 -5.39
C PRO A 51 -5.24 -8.88 -6.44
N GLY A 52 -4.49 -7.80 -6.31
CA GLY A 52 -4.61 -6.62 -7.18
C GLY A 52 -5.45 -5.50 -6.62
N ASP A 53 -6.23 -5.72 -5.57
CA ASP A 53 -7.04 -4.68 -4.95
C ASP A 53 -6.20 -3.53 -4.41
N ILE A 54 -6.83 -2.38 -4.24
CA ILE A 54 -6.16 -1.12 -3.91
C ILE A 54 -6.79 -0.54 -2.65
N ILE A 55 -5.94 -0.05 -1.73
CA ILE A 55 -6.41 0.73 -0.58
C ILE A 55 -6.31 2.21 -0.94
N VAL A 56 -7.38 2.96 -0.69
CA VAL A 56 -7.40 4.42 -0.80
C VAL A 56 -7.76 5.00 0.56
N ALA A 57 -6.96 5.92 1.04
CA ALA A 57 -7.19 6.59 2.32
C ALA A 57 -6.88 8.08 2.21
N THR A 58 -7.12 8.83 3.26
CA THR A 58 -6.90 10.26 3.24
C THR A 58 -5.59 10.62 3.94
N ARG A 59 -5.59 11.43 4.99
CA ARG A 59 -4.35 11.96 5.54
C ARG A 59 -3.65 11.00 6.50
N ASN A 60 -2.32 11.06 6.51
CA ASN A 60 -1.46 10.47 7.53
C ASN A 60 -1.62 8.96 7.68
N PHE A 61 -1.68 8.25 6.56
CA PHE A 61 -1.77 6.79 6.54
C PHE A 61 -0.49 6.17 7.08
N GLY A 62 -0.63 5.21 7.98
CA GLY A 62 0.51 4.51 8.57
C GLY A 62 1.17 5.25 9.73
N CYS A 63 0.47 6.22 10.34
CA CYS A 63 0.97 6.94 11.51
C CYS A 63 1.11 6.00 12.73
N GLY A 64 1.67 6.52 13.81
CA GLY A 64 1.86 5.75 15.04
C GLY A 64 3.23 5.11 15.10
N SER A 65 3.29 3.89 15.65
CA SER A 65 4.56 3.19 15.86
C SER A 65 5.23 2.77 14.56
N SER A 66 6.55 2.79 14.55
CA SER A 66 7.35 2.31 13.42
C SER A 66 7.30 0.79 13.34
N ARG A 67 6.36 0.24 12.60
CA ARG A 67 6.20 -1.20 12.42
C ARG A 67 6.36 -1.58 10.97
N GLU A 68 7.39 -2.36 10.70
CA GLU A 68 7.62 -2.96 9.38
C GLU A 68 6.49 -3.92 9.01
N HIS A 69 5.81 -4.47 9.99
CA HIS A 69 4.70 -5.40 9.82
C HIS A 69 3.48 -4.75 9.15
N ALA A 70 3.30 -3.44 9.32
CA ALA A 70 2.11 -2.75 8.78
C ALA A 70 2.05 -2.82 7.24
N PRO A 71 3.04 -2.36 6.48
CA PRO A 71 2.99 -2.52 5.03
C PRO A 71 3.09 -4.00 4.61
N LEU A 72 3.77 -4.82 5.39
CA LEU A 72 3.93 -6.24 5.09
C LEU A 72 2.59 -6.98 5.05
N VAL A 73 1.73 -6.80 6.06
CA VAL A 73 0.44 -7.51 6.12
C VAL A 73 -0.52 -7.02 5.04
N ILE A 74 -0.44 -5.77 4.63
CA ILE A 74 -1.22 -5.25 3.52
C ILE A 74 -0.76 -5.92 2.22
N LYS A 75 0.54 -5.96 1.99
CA LYS A 75 1.13 -6.60 0.80
C LYS A 75 0.78 -8.09 0.75
N GLU A 76 0.89 -8.80 1.87
CA GLU A 76 0.60 -10.23 1.94
C GLU A 76 -0.86 -10.57 1.63
N ASN A 77 -1.78 -9.63 1.82
CA ASN A 77 -3.18 -9.80 1.42
C ASN A 77 -3.41 -9.63 -0.08
N GLY A 78 -2.36 -9.36 -0.85
CA GLY A 78 -2.45 -9.20 -2.30
C GLY A 78 -2.78 -7.78 -2.75
N VAL A 79 -2.86 -6.82 -1.84
CA VAL A 79 -3.07 -5.41 -2.20
C VAL A 79 -1.92 -4.94 -3.09
N SER A 80 -2.25 -4.33 -4.22
CA SER A 80 -1.25 -3.91 -5.19
C SER A 80 -0.61 -2.58 -4.85
N CYS A 81 -1.34 -1.67 -4.22
CA CYS A 81 -0.80 -0.39 -3.76
C CYS A 81 -1.75 0.30 -2.78
N VAL A 82 -1.23 1.34 -2.13
CA VAL A 82 -2.04 2.27 -1.33
C VAL A 82 -1.93 3.65 -1.95
N ILE A 83 -3.07 4.31 -2.13
CA ILE A 83 -3.15 5.71 -2.54
C ILE A 83 -3.68 6.50 -1.35
N ALA A 84 -3.00 7.55 -0.95
CA ALA A 84 -3.43 8.40 0.15
C ALA A 84 -3.12 9.87 -0.11
N SER A 85 -3.78 10.76 0.63
CA SER A 85 -3.46 12.19 0.60
C SER A 85 -2.05 12.44 1.14
N SER A 86 -1.68 11.70 2.19
CA SER A 86 -0.32 11.73 2.75
C SER A 86 -0.04 10.45 3.52
N PHE A 87 1.24 10.15 3.72
CA PHE A 87 1.72 9.00 4.49
C PHE A 87 2.62 9.48 5.61
N ALA A 88 2.62 8.75 6.73
CA ALA A 88 3.66 8.90 7.73
C ALA A 88 5.00 8.50 7.12
N ARG A 89 6.06 9.27 7.42
CA ARG A 89 7.38 9.09 6.80
C ARG A 89 7.92 7.68 6.97
N ILE A 90 7.81 7.12 8.17
CA ILE A 90 8.36 5.81 8.47
C ILE A 90 7.58 4.71 7.72
N PHE A 91 6.26 4.84 7.63
CA PHE A 91 5.45 3.91 6.86
C PHE A 91 5.85 3.94 5.38
N TYR A 92 6.04 5.13 4.81
CA TYR A 92 6.49 5.29 3.42
C TYR A 92 7.81 4.55 3.20
N ARG A 93 8.78 4.79 4.08
CA ARG A 93 10.10 4.15 4.00
C ARG A 93 9.99 2.63 4.09
N ASN A 94 9.25 2.12 5.05
CA ASN A 94 9.09 0.68 5.25
C ASN A 94 8.40 0.02 4.05
N ALA A 95 7.40 0.67 3.47
CA ALA A 95 6.70 0.16 2.29
C ALA A 95 7.65 0.02 1.10
N ILE A 96 8.42 1.05 0.79
CA ILE A 96 9.39 1.01 -0.31
C ILE A 96 10.45 -0.06 -0.06
N ASN A 97 10.94 -0.19 1.17
CA ASN A 97 11.96 -1.19 1.52
C ASN A 97 11.53 -2.63 1.23
N ILE A 98 10.25 -2.93 1.35
CA ILE A 98 9.72 -4.28 1.04
C ILE A 98 9.16 -4.38 -0.38
N GLY A 99 9.29 -3.34 -1.18
CA GLY A 99 8.80 -3.33 -2.56
C GLY A 99 7.29 -3.16 -2.68
N PHE A 100 6.68 -2.51 -1.71
CA PHE A 100 5.24 -2.25 -1.72
C PHE A 100 4.97 -0.82 -2.22
N PRO A 101 4.28 -0.66 -3.39
CA PRO A 101 4.06 0.66 -3.96
C PRO A 101 3.04 1.48 -3.18
N ILE A 102 3.36 2.74 -2.93
CA ILE A 102 2.42 3.70 -2.35
C ILE A 102 2.54 5.04 -3.06
N LEU A 103 1.42 5.73 -3.24
CA LEU A 103 1.34 6.99 -3.96
C LEU A 103 0.60 8.05 -3.16
N GLU A 104 1.19 9.24 -3.07
CA GLU A 104 0.50 10.40 -2.53
C GLU A 104 -0.24 11.12 -3.66
N CYS A 105 -1.55 11.25 -3.52
CA CYS A 105 -2.38 12.00 -4.44
C CYS A 105 -3.65 12.47 -3.72
N PRO A 106 -3.64 13.69 -3.14
CA PRO A 106 -4.79 14.20 -2.40
C PRO A 106 -6.08 14.23 -3.22
N GLU A 107 -5.99 14.58 -4.50
CA GLU A 107 -7.15 14.66 -5.39
C GLU A 107 -7.80 13.28 -5.60
N ALA A 108 -6.98 12.27 -5.88
CA ALA A 108 -7.46 10.90 -6.03
C ALA A 108 -8.02 10.37 -4.72
N ALA A 109 -7.32 10.60 -3.62
CA ALA A 109 -7.75 10.15 -2.30
C ALA A 109 -9.13 10.72 -1.91
N ALA A 110 -9.42 11.95 -2.30
CA ALA A 110 -10.70 12.60 -2.02
C ALA A 110 -11.84 12.07 -2.90
N ALA A 111 -11.55 11.79 -4.17
CA ALA A 111 -12.57 11.48 -5.18
C ALA A 111 -12.92 10.00 -5.29
N ILE A 112 -11.93 9.12 -5.17
CA ILE A 112 -12.12 7.67 -5.32
C ILE A 112 -12.97 7.12 -4.17
N GLN A 113 -13.94 6.29 -4.50
CA GLN A 113 -14.86 5.71 -3.53
C GLN A 113 -14.64 4.19 -3.37
N ALA A 114 -15.12 3.66 -2.24
CA ALA A 114 -15.10 2.22 -2.00
C ALA A 114 -15.83 1.49 -3.12
N GLY A 115 -15.23 0.41 -3.61
CA GLY A 115 -15.81 -0.41 -4.68
C GLY A 115 -15.49 0.07 -6.09
N ASP A 116 -14.91 1.26 -6.26
CA ASP A 116 -14.48 1.74 -7.57
C ASP A 116 -13.40 0.82 -8.14
N THR A 117 -13.36 0.73 -9.47
CA THR A 117 -12.27 0.06 -10.18
C THR A 117 -11.23 1.10 -10.57
N VAL A 118 -10.00 0.92 -10.11
CA VAL A 118 -8.91 1.89 -10.30
C VAL A 118 -7.70 1.21 -10.91
N ALA A 119 -7.09 1.88 -11.89
CA ALA A 119 -5.82 1.48 -12.48
C ALA A 119 -4.74 2.52 -12.16
N VAL A 120 -3.53 2.05 -11.89
CA VAL A 120 -2.40 2.93 -11.55
C VAL A 120 -1.20 2.58 -12.41
N ASP A 121 -0.64 3.58 -13.07
CA ASP A 121 0.64 3.47 -13.79
C ASP A 121 1.72 4.19 -12.98
N PHE A 122 2.60 3.44 -12.37
CA PHE A 122 3.66 4.00 -11.52
C PHE A 122 4.74 4.73 -12.30
N GLY A 123 4.96 4.35 -13.57
CA GLY A 123 5.95 5.01 -14.42
C GLY A 123 5.55 6.42 -14.82
N THR A 124 4.26 6.68 -15.00
CA THR A 124 3.74 8.00 -15.36
C THR A 124 3.10 8.74 -14.20
N GLY A 125 2.73 8.02 -13.14
CA GLY A 125 2.00 8.55 -12.00
C GLY A 125 0.51 8.75 -12.26
N VAL A 126 -0.02 8.25 -13.37
CA VAL A 126 -1.44 8.40 -13.72
C VAL A 126 -2.29 7.38 -12.96
N ILE A 127 -3.29 7.89 -12.26
CA ILE A 127 -4.31 7.10 -11.57
C ILE A 127 -5.63 7.27 -12.32
N THR A 128 -6.21 6.17 -12.76
CA THR A 128 -7.49 6.19 -13.50
C THR A 128 -8.58 5.52 -12.69
N ASP A 129 -9.59 6.27 -12.29
CA ASP A 129 -10.82 5.70 -11.70
C ASP A 129 -11.76 5.38 -12.84
N GLU A 130 -11.82 4.12 -13.22
CA GLU A 130 -12.63 3.67 -14.37
C GLU A 130 -14.13 3.78 -14.08
N THR A 131 -14.52 3.63 -12.84
CA THR A 131 -15.93 3.75 -12.42
C THR A 131 -16.43 5.17 -12.58
N LEU A 132 -15.62 6.17 -12.17
CA LEU A 132 -15.96 7.59 -12.31
C LEU A 132 -15.64 8.16 -13.69
N GLY A 133 -14.78 7.49 -14.46
CA GLY A 133 -14.28 8.02 -15.73
C GLY A 133 -13.34 9.21 -15.55
N LYS A 134 -12.58 9.24 -14.46
CA LYS A 134 -11.65 10.35 -14.12
C LYS A 134 -10.22 9.85 -14.00
N THR A 135 -9.28 10.74 -14.32
CA THR A 135 -7.86 10.50 -14.12
C THR A 135 -7.27 11.54 -13.17
N PHE A 136 -6.22 11.11 -12.46
CA PHE A 136 -5.49 11.95 -11.51
C PHE A 136 -4.00 11.80 -11.78
N GLN A 137 -3.23 12.83 -11.49
CA GLN A 137 -1.78 12.81 -11.69
C GLN A 137 -1.07 12.85 -10.35
N ALA A 138 -0.38 11.77 -10.01
CA ALA A 138 0.57 11.73 -8.91
C ALA A 138 1.98 11.93 -9.46
N ALA A 139 2.95 12.17 -8.58
CA ALA A 139 4.35 12.18 -8.98
C ALA A 139 4.74 10.76 -9.43
N PRO A 140 5.33 10.59 -10.62
CA PRO A 140 5.80 9.27 -11.04
C PRO A 140 6.97 8.83 -10.17
N PHE A 141 7.15 7.53 -9.99
CA PHE A 141 8.31 7.02 -9.27
C PHE A 141 9.58 7.28 -10.09
N PRO A 142 10.66 7.77 -9.45
CA PRO A 142 11.97 7.74 -10.09
C PRO A 142 12.34 6.32 -10.49
N ALA A 143 13.14 6.18 -11.55
CA ALA A 143 13.52 4.86 -12.07
C ALA A 143 14.10 3.94 -11.00
N PHE A 144 14.92 4.48 -10.08
CA PHE A 144 15.54 3.66 -9.03
C PHE A 144 14.52 3.15 -8.01
N ILE A 145 13.45 3.90 -7.71
CA ILE A 145 12.37 3.44 -6.82
C ILE A 145 11.55 2.35 -7.51
N GLU A 146 11.22 2.53 -8.77
CA GLU A 146 10.49 1.54 -9.55
C GLU A 146 11.26 0.22 -9.63
N GLU A 147 12.56 0.31 -9.80
CA GLU A 147 13.47 -0.83 -9.80
C GLU A 147 13.50 -1.57 -8.46
N ILE A 148 13.50 -0.83 -7.34
CA ILE A 148 13.42 -1.42 -6.00
C ILE A 148 12.11 -2.19 -5.83
N ILE A 149 10.99 -1.61 -6.25
CA ILE A 149 9.68 -2.23 -6.13
C ILE A 149 9.58 -3.48 -7.00
N GLU A 150 10.01 -3.40 -8.25
CA GLU A 150 10.01 -4.54 -9.17
C GLU A 150 10.93 -5.66 -8.70
N GLY A 151 12.04 -5.31 -8.05
CA GLY A 151 12.97 -6.26 -7.47
C GLY A 151 12.51 -6.90 -6.16
N GLY A 152 11.33 -6.51 -5.64
CA GLY A 152 10.78 -7.08 -4.41
C GLY A 152 11.29 -6.42 -3.13
N GLY A 153 11.82 -5.21 -3.21
CA GLY A 153 12.32 -4.43 -2.09
C GLY A 153 13.79 -4.08 -2.20
N LEU A 154 14.24 -3.21 -1.30
CA LEU A 154 15.60 -2.66 -1.35
C LEU A 154 16.67 -3.76 -1.22
N LEU A 155 16.55 -4.64 -0.24
CA LEU A 155 17.57 -5.68 0.00
C LEU A 155 17.67 -6.65 -1.18
N LYS A 156 16.54 -7.11 -1.71
CA LYS A 156 16.50 -8.01 -2.87
C LYS A 156 17.07 -7.33 -4.11
N SER A 157 16.76 -6.06 -4.32
CA SER A 157 17.29 -5.28 -5.43
C SER A 157 18.82 -5.12 -5.35
N LEU A 158 19.36 -4.84 -4.16
CA LEU A 158 20.80 -4.75 -3.95
C LEU A 158 21.50 -6.10 -4.16
N LYS A 159 20.90 -7.19 -3.72
CA LYS A 159 21.43 -8.54 -3.94
C LYS A 159 21.49 -8.90 -5.43
N ALA A 160 20.43 -8.56 -6.18
CA ALA A 160 20.39 -8.80 -7.63
C ALA A 160 21.47 -8.03 -8.38
N ARG A 161 21.90 -6.86 -7.85
CA ARG A 161 22.99 -6.06 -8.40
C ARG A 161 24.38 -6.50 -7.93
N GLY A 162 24.45 -7.47 -7.02
CA GLY A 162 25.71 -7.90 -6.42
C GLY A 162 26.30 -6.93 -5.40
N VAL A 163 25.52 -5.98 -4.92
CA VAL A 163 25.97 -4.96 -3.95
C VAL A 163 25.84 -5.45 -2.50
N ALA A 164 24.87 -6.34 -2.23
CA ALA A 164 24.62 -6.90 -0.92
C ALA A 164 24.59 -8.43 -1.00
N LYS A 165 24.94 -9.10 0.11
CA LYS A 165 24.94 -10.57 0.22
C LYS A 165 23.72 -11.07 0.97
#